data_c6bd8be1170c1dd3ae5780443748bf5d
#
_entry.id   c6bd8be1170c1dd3ae5780443748bf5d
#
_cell.length_a   1.000
_cell.length_b   1.000
_cell.length_c   1.000
_cell.angle_alpha   90.00
_cell.angle_beta   90.00
_cell.angle_gamma   90.00
#
_symmetry.space_group_name_H-M   'P 1'
#
loop_
_entity.id
_entity.type
_entity.pdbx_description
1 polymer ?
#
loop_
_entity_poly.entity_id
_entity_poly.type
_entity_poly.pdbx_seq_one_letter_code
_entity_poly.pdbx_strand_id
1 'polypeptide(L)'
;VSVQPPKKKKKGGVFGRIVRRFFLLLFTLIFMIVCALSLAAYTVFNGPSQEAKKVLTMTLLEPSATKWIPGLFMDQSEVDAIQNAGKDQLADEATDLSQIVINRGSSISSENSHEGDNYPDGIRIEEYKGNTFTAHIMVIKDPSRVSLGASYNYNGSNASGFSTSNPGIRVNQVMDSYPEITAVINAGAFNDDGTANATVGSVPAGLTICGGKVVSDQYKDLVPEKGFAGFNTDDVLVVAQSMTASQAMEQNIRDGCEFGPVLIINGEVNQGVYSGNSGYNPRTAIGQRKDGAVVFVCIDGRQAGSAG
;
A
#
# COMPACT_ATOMS: atom_id res chain seq x y z
N VAL A 1 11.13 -60.18 53.91
CA VAL A 1 11.73 -59.17 53.01
C VAL A 1 11.22 -59.47 51.61
N SER A 2 10.27 -58.68 51.15
CA SER A 2 9.66 -58.84 49.83
C SER A 2 10.54 -58.07 48.82
N VAL A 3 11.20 -58.79 47.94
CA VAL A 3 12.04 -58.24 46.86
C VAL A 3 11.10 -57.86 45.69
N GLN A 4 10.95 -56.59 45.40
CA GLN A 4 10.23 -56.14 44.21
C GLN A 4 11.01 -56.48 42.94
N PRO A 5 10.38 -57.01 41.88
CA PRO A 5 11.04 -57.30 40.62
C PRO A 5 11.45 -56.02 39.89
N PRO A 6 12.59 -56.01 39.14
CA PRO A 6 13.11 -54.84 38.46
C PRO A 6 12.15 -54.38 37.37
N LYS A 7 11.80 -53.07 37.38
CA LYS A 7 10.98 -52.44 36.34
C LYS A 7 11.64 -52.59 34.96
N LYS A 8 11.02 -53.36 34.05
CA LYS A 8 11.44 -53.47 32.66
C LYS A 8 11.37 -52.09 31.99
N LYS A 9 12.50 -51.49 31.59
CA LYS A 9 12.53 -50.32 30.73
C LYS A 9 11.91 -50.68 29.40
N LYS A 10 10.77 -50.04 29.08
CA LYS A 10 10.14 -50.15 27.75
C LYS A 10 11.12 -49.64 26.70
N LYS A 11 11.69 -50.54 25.88
CA LYS A 11 12.47 -50.16 24.70
C LYS A 11 11.50 -49.48 23.72
N GLY A 12 11.68 -48.18 23.46
CA GLY A 12 10.91 -47.49 22.45
C GLY A 12 10.97 -48.23 21.11
N GLY A 13 9.81 -48.50 20.50
CA GLY A 13 9.71 -49.26 19.25
C GLY A 13 10.54 -48.60 18.12
N VAL A 14 10.84 -49.37 17.10
CA VAL A 14 11.58 -48.91 15.92
C VAL A 14 10.95 -47.67 15.30
N PHE A 15 9.63 -47.62 15.26
CA PHE A 15 8.82 -46.50 14.80
C PHE A 15 9.12 -45.20 15.58
N GLY A 16 9.17 -45.22 16.90
CA GLY A 16 9.49 -44.02 17.70
C GLY A 16 10.89 -43.48 17.47
N ARG A 17 11.85 -44.37 17.12
CA ARG A 17 13.23 -43.97 16.76
C ARG A 17 13.28 -43.30 15.37
N ILE A 18 12.49 -43.78 14.41
CA ILE A 18 12.40 -43.21 13.05
C ILE A 18 11.74 -41.83 13.13
N VAL A 19 10.62 -41.71 13.82
CA VAL A 19 9.92 -40.42 14.02
C VAL A 19 10.82 -39.39 14.70
N ARG A 20 11.51 -39.79 15.78
CA ARG A 20 12.46 -38.88 16.47
C ARG A 20 13.60 -38.42 15.54
N ARG A 21 14.18 -39.33 14.72
CA ARG A 21 15.21 -38.96 13.76
C ARG A 21 14.70 -38.01 12.67
N PHE A 22 13.50 -38.28 12.19
CA PHE A 22 12.85 -37.38 11.22
C PHE A 22 12.70 -35.96 11.78
N PHE A 23 12.15 -35.81 13.00
CA PHE A 23 12.00 -34.49 13.62
C PHE A 23 13.36 -33.83 13.92
N LEU A 24 14.39 -34.59 14.30
CA LEU A 24 15.72 -34.05 14.50
C LEU A 24 16.29 -33.52 13.17
N LEU A 25 16.17 -34.28 12.08
CA LEU A 25 16.66 -33.86 10.77
C LEU A 25 15.90 -32.59 10.29
N LEU A 26 14.57 -32.61 10.43
CA LEU A 26 13.73 -31.44 10.08
C LEU A 26 14.13 -30.21 10.91
N PHE A 27 14.29 -30.37 12.21
CA PHE A 27 14.72 -29.27 13.10
C PHE A 27 16.12 -28.75 12.71
N THR A 28 17.07 -29.67 12.44
CA THR A 28 18.43 -29.28 12.01
C THR A 28 18.39 -28.52 10.68
N LEU A 29 17.54 -28.96 9.73
CA LEU A 29 17.38 -28.27 8.44
C LEU A 29 16.81 -26.87 8.62
N ILE A 30 15.73 -26.74 9.40
CA ILE A 30 15.13 -25.44 9.71
C ILE A 30 16.14 -24.51 10.41
N PHE A 31 16.86 -25.06 11.39
CA PHE A 31 17.90 -24.29 12.10
C PHE A 31 18.99 -23.79 11.16
N MET A 32 19.48 -24.64 10.24
CA MET A 32 20.48 -24.23 9.24
C MET A 32 19.95 -23.14 8.33
N ILE A 33 18.69 -23.24 7.87
CA ILE A 33 18.04 -22.21 7.05
C ILE A 33 17.96 -20.88 7.83
N VAL A 34 17.51 -20.91 9.07
CA VAL A 34 17.45 -19.72 9.93
C VAL A 34 18.83 -19.09 10.11
N CYS A 35 19.86 -19.90 10.39
CA CYS A 35 21.23 -19.40 10.51
C CYS A 35 21.73 -18.76 9.20
N ALA A 36 21.46 -19.39 8.06
CA ALA A 36 21.88 -18.87 6.76
C ALA A 36 21.18 -17.52 6.44
N LEU A 37 19.86 -17.43 6.69
CA LEU A 37 19.10 -16.19 6.50
C LEU A 37 19.55 -15.09 7.47
N SER A 38 19.84 -15.44 8.74
CA SER A 38 20.34 -14.48 9.72
C SER A 38 21.73 -13.96 9.34
N LEU A 39 22.60 -14.81 8.82
CA LEU A 39 23.91 -14.41 8.34
C LEU A 39 23.80 -13.51 7.10
N ALA A 40 22.92 -13.85 6.16
CA ALA A 40 22.66 -13.03 4.98
C ALA A 40 22.12 -11.64 5.37
N ALA A 41 21.15 -11.59 6.27
CA ALA A 41 20.62 -10.34 6.81
C ALA A 41 21.74 -9.53 7.50
N TYR A 42 22.50 -10.16 8.38
CA TYR A 42 23.62 -9.51 9.07
C TYR A 42 24.64 -8.90 8.09
N THR A 43 24.98 -9.61 7.02
CA THR A 43 25.92 -9.11 6.00
C THR A 43 25.37 -7.93 5.21
N VAL A 44 24.06 -7.85 4.98
CA VAL A 44 23.43 -6.71 4.31
C VAL A 44 23.33 -5.51 5.26
N PHE A 45 22.84 -5.71 6.48
CA PHE A 45 22.65 -4.61 7.43
C PHE A 45 23.96 -3.99 7.94
N ASN A 46 25.05 -4.78 8.05
CA ASN A 46 26.35 -4.32 8.52
C ASN A 46 27.41 -4.25 7.41
N GLY A 47 27.03 -4.51 6.18
CA GLY A 47 27.91 -4.46 5.02
C GLY A 47 28.15 -3.04 4.51
N PRO A 48 29.07 -2.88 3.53
CA PRO A 48 29.47 -1.57 3.02
C PRO A 48 28.40 -0.92 2.11
N SER A 49 27.43 -1.68 1.62
CA SER A 49 26.41 -1.18 0.68
C SER A 49 25.26 -0.52 1.43
N GLN A 50 25.27 0.80 1.50
CA GLN A 50 24.18 1.57 2.08
C GLN A 50 22.87 1.40 1.28
N GLU A 51 22.95 1.28 -0.04
CA GLU A 51 21.78 1.04 -0.90
C GLU A 51 21.12 -0.31 -0.61
N ALA A 52 21.91 -1.40 -0.51
CA ALA A 52 21.37 -2.71 -0.17
C ALA A 52 20.70 -2.72 1.21
N LYS A 53 21.32 -2.05 2.20
CA LYS A 53 20.79 -1.86 3.53
C LYS A 53 19.43 -1.13 3.50
N LYS A 54 19.36 0.00 2.78
CA LYS A 54 18.16 0.82 2.61
C LYS A 54 17.03 0.02 1.94
N VAL A 55 17.31 -0.63 0.80
CA VAL A 55 16.32 -1.45 0.08
C VAL A 55 15.75 -2.54 0.97
N LEU A 56 16.61 -3.29 1.67
CA LEU A 56 16.15 -4.37 2.54
C LEU A 56 15.33 -3.84 3.71
N THR A 57 15.78 -2.75 4.34
CA THR A 57 15.05 -2.10 5.44
C THR A 57 13.63 -1.70 4.99
N MET A 58 13.51 -0.94 3.91
CA MET A 58 12.23 -0.47 3.40
C MET A 58 11.32 -1.63 2.97
N THR A 59 11.89 -2.69 2.38
CA THR A 59 11.14 -3.89 2.00
C THR A 59 10.57 -4.63 3.21
N LEU A 60 11.30 -4.65 4.34
CA LEU A 60 10.87 -5.35 5.55
C LEU A 60 9.92 -4.52 6.43
N LEU A 61 9.96 -3.20 6.34
CA LEU A 61 9.09 -2.32 7.12
C LEU A 61 7.62 -2.33 6.65
N GLU A 62 7.37 -2.62 5.38
CA GLU A 62 6.02 -2.59 4.81
C GLU A 62 5.09 -3.70 5.34
N PRO A 63 5.46 -5.01 5.35
CA PRO A 63 4.57 -6.02 5.86
C PRO A 63 4.57 -6.04 7.39
N SER A 64 3.40 -6.05 8.00
CA SER A 64 3.24 -6.11 9.46
C SER A 64 4.02 -7.27 10.11
N ALA A 65 4.11 -8.40 9.41
CA ALA A 65 4.83 -9.59 9.90
C ALA A 65 6.36 -9.43 9.97
N THR A 66 6.93 -8.46 9.25
CA THR A 66 8.40 -8.29 9.14
C THR A 66 8.92 -6.95 9.66
N LYS A 67 8.03 -6.02 10.05
CA LYS A 67 8.39 -4.67 10.54
C LYS A 67 9.43 -4.67 11.68
N TRP A 68 9.44 -5.69 12.51
CA TRP A 68 10.33 -5.82 13.67
C TRP A 68 11.76 -6.26 13.29
N ILE A 69 11.97 -6.83 12.09
CA ILE A 69 13.26 -7.43 11.70
C ILE A 69 14.38 -6.40 11.62
N PRO A 70 14.22 -5.20 11.00
CA PRO A 70 15.28 -4.20 10.96
C PRO A 70 15.80 -3.82 12.36
N GLY A 71 14.90 -3.69 13.35
CA GLY A 71 15.23 -3.37 14.73
C GLY A 71 16.09 -4.43 15.46
N LEU A 72 16.29 -5.62 14.89
CA LEU A 72 17.26 -6.59 15.40
C LEU A 72 18.71 -6.26 15.01
N PHE A 73 18.91 -5.45 13.98
CA PHE A 73 20.23 -5.18 13.37
C PHE A 73 20.63 -3.71 13.46
N MET A 74 19.68 -2.81 13.70
CA MET A 74 19.88 -1.36 13.69
C MET A 74 19.12 -0.70 14.83
N ASP A 75 19.61 0.46 15.28
CA ASP A 75 18.90 1.30 16.22
C ASP A 75 17.66 1.96 15.56
N GLN A 76 16.64 2.24 16.35
CA GLN A 76 15.41 2.86 15.85
C GLN A 76 15.67 4.19 15.14
N SER A 77 16.61 4.99 15.63
CA SER A 77 17.00 6.25 14.98
C SER A 77 17.56 6.06 13.57
N GLU A 78 18.26 4.96 13.32
CA GLU A 78 18.81 4.62 12.00
C GLU A 78 17.68 4.11 11.08
N VAL A 79 16.77 3.32 11.60
CA VAL A 79 15.56 2.89 10.87
C VAL A 79 14.74 4.11 10.46
N ASP A 80 14.50 5.04 11.38
CA ASP A 80 13.75 6.27 11.15
C ASP A 80 14.45 7.18 10.12
N ALA A 81 15.78 7.27 10.17
CA ALA A 81 16.56 8.03 9.19
C ALA A 81 16.42 7.46 7.78
N ILE A 82 16.46 6.13 7.63
CA ILE A 82 16.24 5.47 6.34
C ILE A 82 14.80 5.70 5.86
N GLN A 83 13.83 5.56 6.73
CA GLN A 83 12.42 5.71 6.42
C GLN A 83 12.07 7.16 6.03
N ASN A 84 12.74 8.14 6.60
CA ASN A 84 12.50 9.56 6.35
C ASN A 84 13.43 10.15 5.26
N ALA A 85 14.40 9.38 4.79
CA ALA A 85 15.30 9.85 3.73
C ALA A 85 14.50 10.15 2.46
N GLY A 86 14.52 11.40 2.03
CA GLY A 86 13.87 11.85 0.79
C GLY A 86 12.44 12.37 0.95
N LYS A 87 11.86 12.40 2.16
CA LYS A 87 10.47 12.85 2.36
C LYS A 87 10.25 14.37 2.26
N ASP A 88 11.28 15.18 2.35
CA ASP A 88 11.14 16.63 2.60
C ASP A 88 11.53 17.53 1.39
N GLN A 89 11.47 17.05 0.15
CA GLN A 89 11.99 17.80 -1.01
C GLN A 89 10.93 18.47 -1.90
N LEU A 90 9.64 18.29 -1.64
CA LEU A 90 8.63 19.13 -2.29
C LEU A 90 8.40 20.38 -1.44
N ALA A 91 8.44 21.55 -2.07
CA ALA A 91 7.81 22.72 -1.49
C ALA A 91 6.33 22.44 -1.22
N ASP A 92 5.75 23.09 -0.20
CA ASP A 92 4.31 23.01 0.13
C ASP A 92 3.47 23.65 -1.00
N GLU A 93 3.47 23.03 -2.18
CA GLU A 93 2.72 23.52 -3.31
C GLU A 93 1.34 22.86 -3.35
N ALA A 94 0.33 23.68 -3.51
CA ALA A 94 -1.01 23.23 -3.83
C ALA A 94 -1.10 22.93 -5.34
N THR A 95 -1.98 22.01 -5.70
CA THR A 95 -2.28 21.74 -7.12
C THR A 95 -2.79 23.00 -7.82
N ASP A 96 -2.18 23.37 -8.94
CA ASP A 96 -2.70 24.38 -9.85
C ASP A 96 -3.84 23.76 -10.69
N LEU A 97 -5.07 24.04 -10.27
CA LEU A 97 -6.28 23.50 -10.90
C LEU A 97 -6.44 23.92 -12.38
N SER A 98 -5.80 25.01 -12.80
CA SER A 98 -5.88 25.51 -14.18
C SER A 98 -5.13 24.63 -15.18
N GLN A 99 -4.24 23.79 -14.72
CA GLN A 99 -3.47 22.87 -15.59
C GLN A 99 -4.27 21.67 -16.09
N ILE A 100 -5.44 21.42 -15.52
CA ILE A 100 -6.30 20.28 -15.87
C ILE A 100 -7.55 20.79 -16.57
N VAL A 101 -7.78 20.33 -17.79
CA VAL A 101 -8.97 20.67 -18.58
C VAL A 101 -9.88 19.46 -18.64
N ILE A 102 -11.03 19.55 -17.95
CA ILE A 102 -12.03 18.48 -17.97
C ILE A 102 -12.86 18.57 -19.25
N ASN A 103 -12.65 17.62 -20.15
CA ASN A 103 -13.41 17.51 -21.39
C ASN A 103 -14.66 16.63 -21.16
N ARG A 104 -15.80 17.24 -20.83
CA ARG A 104 -17.08 16.53 -20.61
C ARG A 104 -17.86 16.23 -21.90
N GLY A 105 -17.32 16.50 -23.06
CA GLY A 105 -17.96 16.32 -24.38
C GLY A 105 -17.30 15.23 -25.21
N SER A 106 -18.07 14.64 -26.14
CA SER A 106 -17.67 13.57 -27.04
C SER A 106 -16.62 13.94 -28.12
N SER A 107 -16.14 15.16 -28.14
CA SER A 107 -15.11 15.64 -29.07
C SER A 107 -13.89 16.09 -28.27
N ILE A 108 -12.96 15.19 -28.07
CA ILE A 108 -11.62 15.53 -27.62
C ILE A 108 -10.98 16.36 -28.74
N SER A 109 -10.60 17.60 -28.43
CA SER A 109 -9.75 18.38 -29.34
C SER A 109 -8.45 17.62 -29.55
N SER A 110 -8.04 17.46 -30.80
CA SER A 110 -6.90 16.65 -31.23
C SER A 110 -5.55 17.06 -30.62
N GLU A 111 -5.49 18.20 -29.95
CA GLU A 111 -4.25 18.73 -29.35
C GLU A 111 -3.85 18.06 -28.02
N ASN A 112 -4.78 17.42 -27.32
CA ASN A 112 -4.54 16.77 -26.02
C ASN A 112 -4.85 15.27 -26.00
N SER A 113 -5.25 14.67 -27.12
CA SER A 113 -5.48 13.23 -27.20
C SER A 113 -4.17 12.49 -27.39
N HIS A 114 -3.93 11.47 -26.59
CA HIS A 114 -2.85 10.53 -26.84
C HIS A 114 -3.30 9.53 -27.92
N GLU A 115 -2.38 9.20 -28.83
CA GLU A 115 -2.61 8.17 -29.84
C GLU A 115 -3.04 6.86 -29.16
N GLY A 116 -4.20 6.33 -29.51
CA GLY A 116 -4.76 5.13 -28.88
C GLY A 116 -5.83 5.36 -27.80
N ASP A 117 -6.19 6.59 -27.48
CA ASP A 117 -7.24 6.90 -26.46
C ASP A 117 -8.69 6.68 -26.96
N ASN A 118 -8.88 6.10 -28.16
CA ASN A 118 -10.20 5.86 -28.69
C ASN A 118 -10.75 4.49 -28.27
N TYR A 119 -11.23 4.40 -27.00
CA TYR A 119 -11.87 3.20 -26.47
C TYR A 119 -13.34 3.47 -26.18
N PRO A 120 -14.24 2.58 -26.64
CA PRO A 120 -15.71 2.81 -26.63
C PRO A 120 -16.26 3.07 -25.22
N ASP A 121 -15.74 2.35 -24.22
CA ASP A 121 -16.24 2.41 -22.84
C ASP A 121 -15.59 3.51 -22.01
N GLY A 122 -14.70 4.31 -22.60
CA GLY A 122 -13.95 5.37 -21.90
C GLY A 122 -12.91 4.83 -20.91
N ILE A 123 -12.58 3.54 -20.98
CA ILE A 123 -11.58 2.90 -20.12
C ILE A 123 -10.58 2.14 -21.00
N ARG A 124 -9.29 2.34 -20.75
CA ARG A 124 -8.20 1.59 -21.36
C ARG A 124 -7.33 0.95 -20.29
N ILE A 125 -6.93 -0.28 -20.51
CA ILE A 125 -5.99 -0.99 -19.65
C ILE A 125 -4.76 -1.33 -20.46
N GLU A 126 -3.59 -0.99 -19.92
CA GLU A 126 -2.28 -1.26 -20.49
C GLU A 126 -1.43 -2.04 -19.51
N GLU A 127 -0.50 -2.80 -20.04
CA GLU A 127 0.53 -3.49 -19.29
C GLU A 127 1.89 -2.92 -19.67
N TYR A 128 2.67 -2.51 -18.68
CA TYR A 128 4.04 -2.10 -18.84
C TYR A 128 4.95 -3.09 -18.12
N LYS A 129 5.92 -3.66 -18.84
CA LYS A 129 6.92 -4.59 -18.29
C LYS A 129 8.23 -3.85 -18.03
N GLY A 130 8.53 -3.65 -16.75
CA GLY A 130 9.85 -3.21 -16.31
C GLY A 130 10.83 -4.39 -16.23
N ASN A 131 12.05 -4.13 -15.77
CA ASN A 131 13.06 -5.18 -15.61
C ASN A 131 12.73 -6.16 -14.49
N THR A 132 12.06 -5.70 -13.43
CA THR A 132 11.80 -6.45 -12.20
C THR A 132 10.34 -6.40 -11.76
N PHE A 133 9.44 -5.79 -12.56
CA PHE A 133 8.04 -5.64 -12.22
C PHE A 133 7.15 -5.58 -13.47
N THR A 134 5.87 -5.81 -13.27
CA THR A 134 4.82 -5.51 -14.24
C THR A 134 3.90 -4.45 -13.63
N ALA A 135 3.60 -3.41 -14.40
CA ALA A 135 2.62 -2.38 -14.03
C ALA A 135 1.37 -2.54 -14.90
N HIS A 136 0.21 -2.55 -14.25
CA HIS A 136 -1.10 -2.47 -14.89
C HIS A 136 -1.58 -1.03 -14.76
N ILE A 137 -1.84 -0.40 -15.89
CA ILE A 137 -2.22 1.01 -15.98
C ILE A 137 -3.63 1.08 -16.54
N MET A 138 -4.56 1.67 -15.80
CA MET A 138 -5.90 1.93 -16.27
C MET A 138 -6.08 3.42 -16.48
N VAL A 139 -6.51 3.80 -17.67
CA VAL A 139 -6.85 5.19 -18.02
C VAL A 139 -8.37 5.29 -18.14
N ILE A 140 -8.96 6.22 -17.40
CA ILE A 140 -10.39 6.48 -17.34
C ILE A 140 -10.62 7.90 -17.87
N LYS A 141 -11.29 8.03 -19.01
CA LYS A 141 -11.50 9.32 -19.69
C LYS A 141 -12.34 10.28 -18.89
N ASP A 142 -13.43 9.78 -18.29
CA ASP A 142 -14.37 10.58 -17.54
C ASP A 142 -14.12 10.50 -16.04
N PRO A 143 -13.51 11.54 -15.43
CA PRO A 143 -13.19 11.55 -14.02
C PRO A 143 -14.43 11.52 -13.11
N SER A 144 -15.62 11.88 -13.61
CA SER A 144 -16.87 11.81 -12.84
C SER A 144 -17.26 10.37 -12.48
N ARG A 145 -16.71 9.38 -13.20
CA ARG A 145 -16.90 7.95 -12.95
C ARG A 145 -16.04 7.41 -11.81
N VAL A 146 -15.13 8.22 -11.28
CA VAL A 146 -14.22 7.82 -10.18
C VAL A 146 -14.75 8.38 -8.88
N SER A 147 -14.93 7.50 -7.89
CA SER A 147 -15.37 7.88 -6.55
C SER A 147 -14.62 7.08 -5.48
N LEU A 148 -14.56 7.61 -4.28
CA LEU A 148 -14.01 6.94 -3.12
C LEU A 148 -15.12 6.23 -2.34
N GLY A 149 -14.98 4.93 -2.15
CA GLY A 149 -15.82 4.14 -1.27
C GLY A 149 -15.12 3.88 0.06
N ALA A 150 -15.86 3.98 1.16
CA ALA A 150 -15.38 3.58 2.48
C ALA A 150 -16.02 2.26 2.90
N SER A 151 -15.27 1.41 3.61
CA SER A 151 -15.71 0.05 3.95
C SER A 151 -17.03 -0.02 4.74
N TYR A 152 -17.36 1.02 5.50
CA TYR A 152 -18.66 1.07 6.20
C TYR A 152 -19.87 1.17 5.25
N ASN A 153 -19.71 1.76 4.07
CA ASN A 153 -20.78 1.89 3.07
C ASN A 153 -21.15 0.52 2.48
N TYR A 154 -20.18 -0.39 2.46
CA TYR A 154 -20.33 -1.70 1.82
C TYR A 154 -20.78 -2.80 2.79
N ASN A 155 -20.59 -2.61 4.09
CA ASN A 155 -21.02 -3.59 5.11
C ASN A 155 -22.53 -3.55 5.44
N GLY A 156 -23.30 -2.71 4.72
CA GLY A 156 -24.75 -2.62 4.91
C GLY A 156 -25.19 -2.10 6.28
N SER A 157 -24.26 -1.69 7.11
CA SER A 157 -24.58 -1.10 8.41
C SER A 157 -24.75 0.41 8.23
N ASN A 158 -25.94 0.92 8.58
CA ASN A 158 -26.18 2.34 8.81
C ASN A 158 -25.40 2.86 10.04
N ALA A 159 -24.34 2.17 10.43
CA ALA A 159 -23.56 2.51 11.58
C ALA A 159 -22.82 3.81 11.34
N SER A 160 -23.06 4.76 12.17
CA SER A 160 -22.37 6.03 12.27
C SER A 160 -20.91 5.83 12.69
N GLY A 161 -20.08 5.32 11.78
CA GLY A 161 -18.65 5.23 12.01
C GLY A 161 -18.00 3.89 11.68
N PHE A 162 -16.69 3.93 11.59
CA PHE A 162 -15.84 2.76 11.42
C PHE A 162 -15.72 2.02 12.76
N SER A 163 -15.72 0.70 12.72
CA SER A 163 -15.60 -0.14 13.91
C SER A 163 -14.37 -1.03 13.81
N THR A 164 -13.57 -1.06 14.88
CA THR A 164 -12.45 -1.99 15.02
C THR A 164 -12.90 -3.45 15.14
N SER A 165 -14.18 -3.69 15.39
CA SER A 165 -14.76 -5.04 15.53
C SER A 165 -15.11 -5.66 14.17
N ASN A 166 -15.22 -4.86 13.10
CA ASN A 166 -15.58 -5.35 11.78
C ASN A 166 -14.35 -5.28 10.86
N PRO A 167 -13.97 -6.37 10.20
CA PRO A 167 -12.89 -6.35 9.24
C PRO A 167 -13.25 -5.44 8.06
N GLY A 168 -12.23 -4.82 7.46
CA GLY A 168 -12.36 -4.12 6.18
C GLY A 168 -12.76 -5.08 5.07
N ILE A 169 -13.26 -4.53 3.96
CA ILE A 169 -13.67 -5.29 2.79
C ILE A 169 -12.53 -5.35 1.80
N ARG A 170 -12.29 -6.51 1.25
CA ARG A 170 -11.32 -6.67 0.15
C ARG A 170 -11.91 -6.14 -1.15
N VAL A 171 -11.06 -5.64 -2.05
CA VAL A 171 -11.47 -5.07 -3.34
C VAL A 171 -12.34 -6.03 -4.18
N ASN A 172 -12.07 -7.33 -4.17
CA ASN A 172 -12.89 -8.32 -4.86
C ASN A 172 -14.31 -8.43 -4.26
N GLN A 173 -14.45 -8.33 -2.93
CA GLN A 173 -15.75 -8.35 -2.27
C GLN A 173 -16.59 -7.10 -2.60
N VAL A 174 -15.94 -5.95 -2.85
CA VAL A 174 -16.62 -4.74 -3.32
C VAL A 174 -17.25 -5.01 -4.68
N MET A 175 -16.50 -5.55 -5.63
CA MET A 175 -16.99 -5.86 -6.96
C MET A 175 -18.12 -6.91 -6.95
N ASP A 176 -18.02 -7.92 -6.08
CA ASP A 176 -19.07 -8.93 -5.91
C ASP A 176 -20.38 -8.33 -5.38
N SER A 177 -20.28 -7.29 -4.54
CA SER A 177 -21.42 -6.63 -3.91
C SER A 177 -22.05 -5.53 -4.77
N TYR A 178 -21.29 -4.95 -5.69
CA TYR A 178 -21.66 -3.82 -6.53
C TYR A 178 -21.30 -4.11 -7.99
N PRO A 179 -22.14 -4.85 -8.71
CA PRO A 179 -21.86 -5.29 -10.09
C PRO A 179 -21.76 -4.14 -11.09
N GLU A 180 -22.24 -2.94 -10.75
CA GLU A 180 -22.09 -1.72 -11.53
C GLU A 180 -20.67 -1.14 -11.49
N ILE A 181 -19.84 -1.56 -10.53
CA ILE A 181 -18.45 -1.12 -10.42
C ILE A 181 -17.59 -1.89 -11.43
N THR A 182 -16.96 -1.18 -12.35
CA THR A 182 -16.10 -1.77 -13.39
C THR A 182 -14.72 -2.12 -12.86
N ALA A 183 -14.17 -1.32 -11.94
CA ALA A 183 -12.83 -1.53 -11.38
C ALA A 183 -12.73 -0.93 -9.97
N VAL A 184 -11.87 -1.52 -9.16
CA VAL A 184 -11.57 -1.07 -7.80
C VAL A 184 -10.06 -1.10 -7.59
N ILE A 185 -9.54 -0.07 -6.95
CA ILE A 185 -8.17 0.00 -6.45
C ILE A 185 -8.19 0.37 -4.97
N ASN A 186 -7.23 -0.09 -4.19
CA ASN A 186 -7.10 0.35 -2.81
C ASN A 186 -6.73 1.83 -2.74
N ALA A 187 -7.22 2.52 -1.71
CA ALA A 187 -6.97 3.93 -1.46
C ALA A 187 -6.90 4.20 0.05
N GLY A 188 -6.23 5.30 0.41
CA GLY A 188 -6.10 5.74 1.79
C GLY A 188 -5.25 4.82 2.67
N ALA A 189 -4.76 5.38 3.77
CA ALA A 189 -4.13 4.63 4.83
C ALA A 189 -5.20 4.06 5.79
N PHE A 190 -4.85 3.04 6.54
CA PHE A 190 -5.72 2.46 7.57
C PHE A 190 -4.92 2.13 8.83
N ASN A 191 -5.60 2.03 9.94
CA ASN A 191 -4.99 1.63 11.19
C ASN A 191 -4.60 0.14 11.13
N ASP A 192 -3.30 -0.10 10.97
CA ASP A 192 -2.66 -1.42 11.06
C ASP A 192 -1.46 -1.30 12.01
N ASP A 193 -1.73 -1.43 13.29
CA ASP A 193 -0.69 -1.35 14.33
C ASP A 193 0.11 -2.66 14.49
N GLY A 194 -0.20 -3.66 13.66
CA GLY A 194 0.47 -4.97 13.68
C GLY A 194 0.12 -5.82 14.90
N THR A 195 -0.81 -5.40 15.75
CA THR A 195 -1.29 -6.20 16.88
C THR A 195 -2.37 -7.19 16.42
N ALA A 196 -2.62 -8.21 17.22
CA ALA A 196 -3.70 -9.20 16.95
C ALA A 196 -5.10 -8.56 16.91
N ASN A 197 -5.25 -7.37 17.46
CA ASN A 197 -6.47 -6.56 17.45
C ASN A 197 -6.42 -5.42 16.43
N ALA A 198 -5.40 -5.37 15.57
CA ALA A 198 -5.35 -4.45 14.46
C ALA A 198 -6.68 -4.52 13.68
N THR A 199 -7.12 -3.40 13.20
CA THR A 199 -8.48 -3.21 12.67
C THR A 199 -8.75 -3.96 11.38
N VAL A 200 -7.79 -4.75 10.91
CA VAL A 200 -7.87 -5.52 9.66
C VAL A 200 -8.35 -4.65 8.49
N GLY A 201 -7.87 -3.41 8.45
CA GLY A 201 -8.17 -2.45 7.39
C GLY A 201 -9.56 -1.80 7.45
N SER A 202 -10.25 -1.85 8.59
CA SER A 202 -11.61 -1.30 8.69
C SER A 202 -11.67 0.18 9.04
N VAL A 203 -10.65 0.71 9.71
CA VAL A 203 -10.62 2.11 10.16
C VAL A 203 -9.59 2.89 9.35
N PRO A 204 -10.01 3.89 8.55
CA PRO A 204 -9.09 4.75 7.83
C PRO A 204 -8.19 5.52 8.79
N ALA A 205 -6.92 5.68 8.43
CA ALA A 205 -6.00 6.60 9.05
C ALA A 205 -5.95 7.91 8.24
N GLY A 206 -5.95 9.03 8.96
CA GLY A 206 -5.95 10.35 8.34
C GLY A 206 -7.30 10.81 7.83
N LEU A 207 -7.26 11.92 7.09
CA LEU A 207 -8.44 12.53 6.50
C LEU A 207 -9.00 11.66 5.37
N THR A 208 -10.29 11.34 5.48
CA THR A 208 -11.03 10.60 4.44
C THR A 208 -12.35 11.30 4.20
N ILE A 209 -12.65 11.58 2.93
CA ILE A 209 -13.85 12.31 2.47
C ILE A 209 -14.55 11.45 1.43
N CYS A 210 -15.83 11.17 1.64
CA CYS A 210 -16.66 10.45 0.70
C CYS A 210 -17.96 11.21 0.46
N GLY A 211 -18.31 11.47 -0.80
CA GLY A 211 -19.52 12.19 -1.18
C GLY A 211 -19.62 13.58 -0.53
N GLY A 212 -18.53 14.32 -0.45
CA GLY A 212 -18.47 15.67 0.12
C GLY A 212 -18.55 15.71 1.66
N LYS A 213 -18.39 14.59 2.34
CA LYS A 213 -18.44 14.50 3.81
C LYS A 213 -17.16 13.92 4.37
N VAL A 214 -16.64 14.55 5.43
CA VAL A 214 -15.56 13.99 6.21
C VAL A 214 -16.08 12.76 6.95
N VAL A 215 -15.57 11.59 6.60
CA VAL A 215 -15.95 10.31 7.20
C VAL A 215 -14.95 9.84 8.24
N SER A 216 -13.70 10.29 8.15
CA SER A 216 -12.65 10.09 9.13
C SER A 216 -11.65 11.25 9.10
N ASP A 217 -11.11 11.62 10.24
CA ASP A 217 -9.96 12.54 10.40
C ASP A 217 -9.16 12.14 11.65
N GLN A 218 -8.92 10.84 11.80
CA GLN A 218 -8.29 10.23 12.96
C GLN A 218 -7.02 9.49 12.58
N TYR A 219 -6.21 9.12 13.57
CA TYR A 219 -5.02 8.28 13.38
C TYR A 219 -4.03 8.84 12.35
N LYS A 220 -3.84 10.17 12.32
CA LYS A 220 -2.93 10.84 11.38
C LYS A 220 -1.48 10.38 11.50
N ASP A 221 -1.07 10.01 12.72
CA ASP A 221 0.27 9.47 12.98
C ASP A 221 0.50 8.06 12.37
N LEU A 222 -0.59 7.39 11.97
CA LEU A 222 -0.53 6.09 11.32
C LEU A 222 -0.53 6.17 9.79
N VAL A 223 -0.65 7.36 9.21
CA VAL A 223 -0.46 7.56 7.76
C VAL A 223 1.04 7.38 7.47
N PRO A 224 1.44 6.35 6.69
CA PRO A 224 2.84 5.98 6.55
C PRO A 224 3.70 7.07 5.93
N GLU A 225 3.11 7.83 5.02
CA GLU A 225 3.76 8.90 4.29
C GLU A 225 2.79 10.06 4.09
N LYS A 226 3.32 11.30 4.16
CA LYS A 226 2.52 12.51 3.97
C LYS A 226 2.04 12.62 2.54
N GLY A 227 0.80 12.98 2.38
CA GLY A 227 0.17 13.24 1.10
C GLY A 227 -1.34 13.18 1.21
N PHE A 228 -2.00 13.93 0.37
CA PHE A 228 -3.45 13.92 0.18
C PHE A 228 -3.74 13.87 -1.31
N ALA A 229 -4.72 13.10 -1.69
CA ALA A 229 -5.26 13.08 -3.04
C ALA A 229 -6.80 13.05 -2.96
N GLY A 230 -7.45 13.95 -3.69
CA GLY A 230 -8.91 14.00 -3.70
C GLY A 230 -9.47 14.75 -4.90
N PHE A 231 -10.62 14.31 -5.40
CA PHE A 231 -11.35 15.01 -6.46
C PHE A 231 -12.24 16.09 -5.84
N ASN A 232 -12.18 17.27 -6.42
CA ASN A 232 -13.16 18.32 -6.12
C ASN A 232 -14.47 18.12 -6.93
N THR A 233 -15.44 18.99 -6.71
CA THR A 233 -16.74 18.95 -7.44
C THR A 233 -16.63 19.24 -8.93
N ASP A 234 -15.50 19.77 -9.41
CA ASP A 234 -15.22 19.95 -10.82
C ASP A 234 -14.49 18.76 -11.44
N ASP A 235 -14.35 17.66 -10.69
CA ASP A 235 -13.65 16.43 -11.08
C ASP A 235 -12.13 16.60 -11.31
N VAL A 236 -11.54 17.65 -10.74
CA VAL A 236 -10.08 17.87 -10.75
C VAL A 236 -9.46 17.21 -9.53
N LEU A 237 -8.39 16.44 -9.75
CA LEU A 237 -7.61 15.81 -8.71
C LEU A 237 -6.73 16.85 -8.01
N VAL A 238 -7.07 17.18 -6.80
CA VAL A 238 -6.26 17.99 -5.89
C VAL A 238 -5.26 17.09 -5.18
N VAL A 239 -3.99 17.43 -5.29
CA VAL A 239 -2.89 16.75 -4.62
C VAL A 239 -2.18 17.75 -3.70
N ALA A 240 -1.86 17.36 -2.48
CA ALA A 240 -1.14 18.19 -1.52
C ALA A 240 -0.29 17.33 -0.58
N GLN A 241 0.76 17.90 -0.03
CA GLN A 241 1.59 17.25 1.02
C GLN A 241 0.81 17.01 2.32
N SER A 242 -0.10 17.90 2.62
CA SER A 242 -1.02 17.78 3.76
C SER A 242 -2.32 18.50 3.44
N MET A 243 -3.40 18.06 4.03
CA MET A 243 -4.73 18.65 3.88
C MET A 243 -5.46 18.60 5.22
N THR A 244 -6.02 19.71 5.63
CA THR A 244 -6.97 19.71 6.76
C THR A 244 -8.39 19.54 6.26
N ALA A 245 -9.28 19.06 7.12
CA ALA A 245 -10.70 18.93 6.78
C ALA A 245 -11.31 20.28 6.33
N SER A 246 -10.91 21.39 6.98
CA SER A 246 -11.36 22.74 6.60
C SER A 246 -10.92 23.12 5.19
N GLN A 247 -9.64 22.96 4.91
CA GLN A 247 -9.09 23.25 3.56
C GLN A 247 -9.74 22.39 2.47
N ALA A 248 -9.99 21.11 2.76
CA ALA A 248 -10.64 20.22 1.83
C ALA A 248 -12.09 20.66 1.52
N MET A 249 -12.83 21.09 2.55
CA MET A 249 -14.19 21.61 2.36
C MET A 249 -14.20 22.94 1.61
N GLU A 250 -13.26 23.85 1.87
CA GLU A 250 -13.09 25.10 1.13
C GLU A 250 -12.77 24.86 -0.36
N GLN A 251 -12.04 23.79 -0.67
CA GLN A 251 -11.73 23.37 -2.04
C GLN A 251 -12.80 22.49 -2.67
N ASN A 252 -13.94 22.30 -2.01
CA ASN A 252 -15.06 21.48 -2.46
C ASN A 252 -14.65 20.04 -2.79
N ILE A 253 -13.78 19.43 -1.98
CA ILE A 253 -13.40 18.03 -2.18
C ILE A 253 -14.62 17.14 -2.00
N ARG A 254 -15.00 16.40 -3.05
CA ARG A 254 -16.09 15.43 -3.02
C ARG A 254 -15.67 14.06 -2.53
N ASP A 255 -14.45 13.62 -2.92
CA ASP A 255 -13.89 12.34 -2.54
C ASP A 255 -12.38 12.50 -2.38
N GLY A 256 -11.80 12.02 -1.29
CA GLY A 256 -10.36 12.13 -1.06
C GLY A 256 -9.89 11.41 0.19
N CYS A 257 -8.60 11.11 0.22
CA CYS A 257 -7.96 10.46 1.36
C CYS A 257 -6.51 10.89 1.54
N GLU A 258 -6.04 10.79 2.78
CA GLU A 258 -4.61 10.91 3.07
C GLU A 258 -3.91 9.60 2.75
N PHE A 259 -2.96 9.69 1.83
CA PHE A 259 -2.03 8.67 1.47
C PHE A 259 -0.93 9.27 0.60
N GLY A 260 0.31 8.99 0.93
CA GLY A 260 1.48 9.47 0.21
C GLY A 260 2.38 8.36 -0.30
N PRO A 261 3.53 8.73 -0.79
CA PRO A 261 4.00 10.10 -1.00
C PRO A 261 3.37 10.77 -2.22
N VAL A 262 3.41 12.10 -2.26
CA VAL A 262 3.10 12.84 -3.48
C VAL A 262 4.22 12.59 -4.48
N LEU A 263 3.88 11.99 -5.63
CA LEU A 263 4.85 11.60 -6.66
C LEU A 263 5.11 12.71 -7.68
N ILE A 264 4.04 13.37 -8.11
CA ILE A 264 4.06 14.44 -9.12
C ILE A 264 3.04 15.49 -8.69
N ILE A 265 3.42 16.76 -8.75
CA ILE A 265 2.53 17.90 -8.55
C ILE A 265 2.81 18.95 -9.62
N ASN A 266 1.77 19.52 -10.21
CA ASN A 266 1.87 20.54 -11.27
C ASN A 266 2.78 20.14 -12.45
N GLY A 267 2.89 18.83 -12.73
CA GLY A 267 3.76 18.28 -13.76
C GLY A 267 5.23 18.10 -13.34
N GLU A 268 5.58 18.46 -12.11
CA GLU A 268 6.93 18.30 -11.58
C GLU A 268 7.04 17.03 -10.71
N VAL A 269 8.07 16.24 -10.99
CA VAL A 269 8.35 15.00 -10.26
C VAL A 269 8.99 15.33 -8.92
N ASN A 270 8.48 14.72 -7.85
CA ASN A 270 9.08 14.78 -6.53
C ASN A 270 10.44 14.07 -6.52
N GLN A 271 11.51 14.84 -6.62
CA GLN A 271 12.88 14.31 -6.68
C GLN A 271 13.26 13.57 -5.39
N GLY A 272 12.70 13.94 -4.24
CA GLY A 272 12.93 13.27 -2.98
C GLY A 272 12.40 11.84 -2.97
N VAL A 273 11.22 11.64 -3.52
CA VAL A 273 10.62 10.29 -3.67
C VAL A 273 11.33 9.51 -4.77
N TYR A 274 11.62 10.16 -5.90
CA TYR A 274 12.30 9.52 -7.02
C TYR A 274 13.71 9.02 -6.67
N SER A 275 14.46 9.79 -5.90
CA SER A 275 15.78 9.40 -5.39
C SER A 275 15.73 8.51 -4.16
N GLY A 276 14.57 8.45 -3.49
CA GLY A 276 14.31 7.59 -2.35
C GLY A 276 14.10 6.13 -2.80
N ASN A 277 14.72 5.21 -2.08
CA ASN A 277 14.46 3.80 -2.31
C ASN A 277 13.35 3.32 -1.38
N SER A 278 12.16 3.06 -1.92
CA SER A 278 11.00 2.59 -1.16
C SER A 278 10.93 1.06 -1.02
N GLY A 279 12.00 0.34 -1.39
CA GLY A 279 12.05 -1.13 -1.36
C GLY A 279 11.28 -1.78 -2.51
N TYR A 280 11.37 -3.11 -2.56
CA TYR A 280 10.70 -3.94 -3.57
C TYR A 280 9.32 -4.37 -3.06
N ASN A 281 8.33 -3.53 -3.28
CA ASN A 281 6.98 -3.75 -2.77
C ASN A 281 5.94 -3.51 -3.87
N PRO A 282 4.79 -4.21 -3.84
CA PRO A 282 3.68 -3.84 -4.70
C PRO A 282 3.21 -2.42 -4.38
N ARG A 283 2.82 -1.68 -5.41
CA ARG A 283 2.40 -0.28 -5.26
C ARG A 283 1.14 -0.01 -6.06
N THR A 284 0.35 0.92 -5.56
CA THR A 284 -0.74 1.54 -6.30
C THR A 284 -0.57 3.04 -6.30
N ALA A 285 -0.98 3.68 -7.37
CA ALA A 285 -1.00 5.13 -7.47
C ALA A 285 -2.23 5.60 -8.24
N ILE A 286 -2.64 6.83 -7.94
CA ILE A 286 -3.66 7.56 -8.69
C ILE A 286 -3.05 8.86 -9.22
N GLY A 287 -3.45 9.25 -10.41
CA GLY A 287 -3.07 10.52 -11.01
C GLY A 287 -4.13 11.03 -11.97
N GLN A 288 -3.97 12.26 -12.41
CA GLN A 288 -4.82 12.85 -13.44
C GLN A 288 -3.94 13.52 -14.51
N ARG A 289 -4.30 13.29 -15.76
CA ARG A 289 -3.64 13.90 -16.91
C ARG A 289 -4.19 15.31 -17.14
N LYS A 290 -3.46 16.12 -17.92
CA LYS A 290 -3.88 17.49 -18.28
C LYS A 290 -5.20 17.55 -19.05
N ASP A 291 -5.56 16.47 -19.77
CA ASP A 291 -6.84 16.34 -20.49
C ASP A 291 -8.00 15.86 -19.59
N GLY A 292 -7.77 15.73 -18.29
CA GLY A 292 -8.73 15.32 -17.30
C GLY A 292 -8.85 13.81 -17.07
N ALA A 293 -8.26 12.97 -17.93
CA ALA A 293 -8.31 11.52 -17.75
C ALA A 293 -7.62 11.08 -16.46
N VAL A 294 -8.28 10.22 -15.70
CA VAL A 294 -7.72 9.63 -14.48
C VAL A 294 -6.88 8.41 -14.80
N VAL A 295 -5.79 8.25 -14.11
CA VAL A 295 -4.87 7.13 -14.28
C VAL A 295 -4.77 6.37 -12.96
N PHE A 296 -5.09 5.08 -12.98
CA PHE A 296 -4.77 4.15 -11.91
C PHE A 296 -3.56 3.32 -12.32
N VAL A 297 -2.62 3.16 -11.40
CA VAL A 297 -1.45 2.30 -11.60
C VAL A 297 -1.41 1.26 -10.49
N CYS A 298 -1.24 0.00 -10.88
CA CYS A 298 -1.00 -1.10 -9.95
C CYS A 298 0.28 -1.81 -10.38
N ILE A 299 1.29 -1.80 -9.51
CA ILE A 299 2.58 -2.44 -9.75
C ILE A 299 2.62 -3.71 -8.90
N ASP A 300 2.90 -4.85 -9.53
CA ASP A 300 3.12 -6.09 -8.80
C ASP A 300 4.45 -6.07 -8.02
N GLY A 301 4.60 -6.99 -7.10
CA GLY A 301 5.81 -7.13 -6.32
C GLY A 301 5.77 -8.37 -5.43
N ARG A 302 6.89 -8.80 -4.91
CA ARG A 302 7.04 -9.97 -4.02
C ARG A 302 6.53 -11.27 -4.64
N GLN A 303 6.58 -11.41 -5.96
CA GLN A 303 6.21 -12.59 -6.70
C GLN A 303 7.44 -13.21 -7.36
N ALA A 304 7.37 -14.49 -7.72
CA ALA A 304 8.41 -15.11 -8.51
C ALA A 304 8.53 -14.40 -9.87
N GLY A 305 9.69 -13.78 -10.12
CA GLY A 305 9.94 -12.99 -11.33
C GLY A 305 9.50 -11.53 -11.28
N SER A 306 8.98 -11.07 -10.14
CA SER A 306 8.67 -9.67 -9.93
C SER A 306 9.08 -9.21 -8.53
N ALA A 307 9.89 -8.17 -8.49
CA ALA A 307 10.36 -7.59 -7.23
C ALA A 307 9.56 -6.33 -6.83
N GLY A 308 8.83 -5.73 -7.76
CA GLY A 308 8.09 -4.48 -7.55
C GLY A 308 8.83 -3.25 -8.03
#